data_336cc6461c0ff28313f50f112f9af636
#
_entry.id   336cc6461c0ff28313f50f112f9af636
#
_cell.length_a   1.000
_cell.length_b   1.000
_cell.length_c   1.000
_cell.angle_alpha   90.00
_cell.angle_beta   90.00
_cell.angle_gamma   90.00
#
_symmetry.space_group_name_H-M   'P 1'
#
loop_
_entity.id
_entity.type
_entity.pdbx_description
1 polymer ?
#
loop_
_entity_poly.entity_id
_entity_poly.type
_entity_poly.pdbx_seq_one_letter_code
_entity_poly.pdbx_strand_id
1 'polypeptide(L)'
;MSSKDSILASIRHHTGTRHEMPELTLEAITYADKLATFSEVLAGAGGKAIELKPGEDVNEVIRREFPEAKRIASNLKEITCATFNPDELTDPRELNGTDVSVVEGSFGVAENAAVWLPRQVRYKGLYFISNALVILLDKTQLVHTMNELTAVLPLWIMITESSCPVPQRLLILNKPWYSGRMARSK
;
A
#
# COMPACT_ATOMS: atom_id res chain seq x y z
N MET A 1 12.47 31.27 -29.86
CA MET A 1 11.77 30.82 -28.61
C MET A 1 11.22 29.43 -28.84
N SER A 2 11.49 28.51 -27.91
CA SER A 2 10.92 27.18 -28.02
C SER A 2 9.42 27.21 -27.73
N SER A 3 8.65 26.24 -28.25
CA SER A 3 7.21 26.09 -27.94
C SER A 3 6.95 26.02 -26.42
N LYS A 4 7.89 25.42 -25.69
CA LYS A 4 7.86 25.35 -24.22
C LYS A 4 7.93 26.74 -23.58
N ASP A 5 8.83 27.62 -24.07
CA ASP A 5 8.99 28.95 -23.49
C ASP A 5 7.76 29.81 -23.74
N SER A 6 7.13 29.68 -24.92
CA SER A 6 5.87 30.36 -25.24
C SER A 6 4.74 29.90 -24.33
N ILE A 7 4.59 28.60 -24.07
CA ILE A 7 3.57 28.05 -23.19
C ILE A 7 3.78 28.52 -21.74
N LEU A 8 5.03 28.46 -21.26
CA LEU A 8 5.35 28.91 -19.90
C LEU A 8 5.13 30.43 -19.73
N ALA A 9 5.44 31.23 -20.75
CA ALA A 9 5.17 32.67 -20.74
C ALA A 9 3.67 32.95 -20.70
N SER A 10 2.87 32.23 -21.48
CA SER A 10 1.42 32.33 -21.48
C SER A 10 0.81 31.97 -20.12
N ILE A 11 1.26 30.87 -19.52
CA ILE A 11 0.80 30.44 -18.18
C ILE A 11 1.13 31.53 -17.13
N ARG A 12 2.37 32.06 -17.14
CA ARG A 12 2.78 33.12 -16.22
C ARG A 12 1.97 34.41 -16.40
N HIS A 13 1.59 34.74 -17.60
CA HIS A 13 0.77 35.92 -17.91
C HIS A 13 -0.68 35.77 -17.41
N HIS A 14 -1.20 34.51 -17.43
CA HIS A 14 -2.57 34.21 -16.99
C HIS A 14 -2.68 33.75 -15.52
N THR A 15 -1.54 33.45 -14.86
CA THR A 15 -1.53 33.27 -13.40
C THR A 15 -1.62 34.64 -12.76
N GLY A 16 -2.82 34.98 -12.31
CA GLY A 16 -3.10 36.23 -11.61
C GLY A 16 -2.27 36.43 -10.33
N THR A 17 -2.58 37.42 -9.58
CA THR A 17 -1.90 37.76 -8.32
C THR A 17 -1.75 36.54 -7.42
N ARG A 18 -0.53 36.25 -6.98
CA ARG A 18 -0.32 35.22 -5.95
C ARG A 18 -1.01 35.67 -4.67
N HIS A 19 -2.01 34.94 -4.28
CA HIS A 19 -2.60 35.09 -2.95
C HIS A 19 -1.83 34.18 -2.00
N GLU A 20 -1.61 34.65 -0.77
CA GLU A 20 -1.11 33.78 0.29
C GLU A 20 -2.10 32.66 0.53
N MET A 21 -1.57 31.45 0.74
CA MET A 21 -2.41 30.29 1.05
C MET A 21 -3.09 30.56 2.41
N PRO A 22 -4.41 30.49 2.50
CA PRO A 22 -5.09 30.70 3.78
C PRO A 22 -4.59 29.67 4.79
N GLU A 23 -4.44 30.08 6.05
CA GLU A 23 -4.20 29.16 7.14
C GLU A 23 -5.40 28.22 7.27
N LEU A 24 -5.20 26.97 6.91
CA LEU A 24 -6.21 25.94 7.05
C LEU A 24 -6.12 25.34 8.46
N THR A 25 -6.81 25.94 9.41
CA THR A 25 -7.06 25.33 10.72
C THR A 25 -8.22 24.35 10.60
N LEU A 26 -7.98 23.21 9.98
CA LEU A 26 -8.96 22.13 9.94
C LEU A 26 -8.85 21.32 11.22
N GLU A 27 -9.93 21.24 11.98
CA GLU A 27 -10.06 20.24 13.03
C GLU A 27 -10.10 18.85 12.35
N ALA A 28 -8.98 18.16 12.41
CA ALA A 28 -8.87 16.82 11.82
C ALA A 28 -9.72 15.83 12.64
N ILE A 29 -10.46 14.98 11.95
CA ILE A 29 -11.18 13.86 12.59
C ILE A 29 -10.16 12.96 13.26
N THR A 30 -10.39 12.65 14.54
CA THR A 30 -9.56 11.68 15.28
C THR A 30 -10.43 10.49 15.68
N TYR A 31 -9.91 9.28 15.48
CA TYR A 31 -10.57 8.04 15.86
C TYR A 31 -10.02 7.55 17.19
N ALA A 32 -10.89 7.09 18.10
CA ALA A 32 -10.49 6.53 19.39
C ALA A 32 -9.62 5.28 19.22
N ASP A 33 -9.96 4.45 18.22
CA ASP A 33 -9.20 3.27 17.84
C ASP A 33 -9.00 3.27 16.30
N LYS A 34 -7.80 3.64 15.89
CA LYS A 34 -7.42 3.67 14.46
C LYS A 34 -7.45 2.29 13.81
N LEU A 35 -7.06 1.24 14.57
CA LEU A 35 -6.99 -0.11 14.04
C LEU A 35 -8.40 -0.69 13.84
N ALA A 36 -9.30 -0.47 14.78
CA ALA A 36 -10.69 -0.90 14.65
C ALA A 36 -11.36 -0.21 13.45
N THR A 37 -11.22 1.12 13.34
CA THR A 37 -11.77 1.88 12.20
C THR A 37 -11.19 1.41 10.87
N PHE A 38 -9.86 1.26 10.80
CA PHE A 38 -9.18 0.76 9.60
C PHE A 38 -9.71 -0.61 9.18
N SER A 39 -9.86 -1.52 10.15
CA SER A 39 -10.33 -2.90 9.89
C SER A 39 -11.77 -2.94 9.41
N GLU A 40 -12.65 -2.10 9.97
CA GLU A 40 -14.05 -1.98 9.57
C GLU A 40 -14.18 -1.44 8.14
N VAL A 41 -13.48 -0.34 7.84
CA VAL A 41 -13.49 0.26 6.50
C VAL A 41 -12.91 -0.70 5.46
N LEU A 42 -11.82 -1.39 5.79
CA LEU A 42 -11.20 -2.39 4.94
C LEU A 42 -12.14 -3.56 4.66
N ALA A 43 -12.85 -4.04 5.67
CA ALA A 43 -13.85 -5.10 5.53
C ALA A 43 -15.00 -4.67 4.61
N GLY A 44 -15.46 -3.42 4.71
CA GLY A 44 -16.43 -2.81 3.80
C GLY A 44 -15.96 -2.79 2.35
N ALA A 45 -14.66 -2.67 2.11
CA ALA A 45 -14.03 -2.74 0.79
C ALA A 45 -13.72 -4.19 0.33
N GLY A 46 -14.11 -5.21 1.10
CA GLY A 46 -13.85 -6.63 0.79
C GLY A 46 -12.46 -7.12 1.16
N GLY A 47 -11.69 -6.34 1.91
CA GLY A 47 -10.40 -6.74 2.47
C GLY A 47 -10.54 -7.38 3.86
N LYS A 48 -9.43 -7.83 4.42
CA LYS A 48 -9.35 -8.41 5.76
C LYS A 48 -8.07 -7.92 6.45
N ALA A 49 -8.19 -7.40 7.65
CA ALA A 49 -7.06 -7.10 8.51
C ALA A 49 -6.85 -8.25 9.51
N ILE A 50 -5.61 -8.67 9.67
CA ILE A 50 -5.21 -9.70 10.66
C ILE A 50 -4.07 -9.12 11.49
N GLU A 51 -4.30 -8.97 12.78
CA GLU A 51 -3.26 -8.58 13.71
C GLU A 51 -2.42 -9.81 14.08
N LEU A 52 -1.11 -9.74 13.78
CA LEU A 52 -0.17 -10.79 14.16
C LEU A 52 0.11 -10.71 15.65
N LYS A 53 0.00 -11.85 16.34
CA LYS A 53 0.38 -11.97 17.74
C LYS A 53 1.91 -11.94 17.90
N PRO A 54 2.41 -11.49 19.05
CA PRO A 54 3.84 -11.58 19.32
C PRO A 54 4.34 -13.02 19.18
N GLY A 55 5.35 -13.24 18.30
CA GLY A 55 5.92 -14.55 18.04
C GLY A 55 5.16 -15.40 17.00
N GLU A 56 4.06 -14.93 16.44
CA GLU A 56 3.36 -15.61 15.34
C GLU A 56 4.15 -15.43 14.04
N ASP A 57 4.41 -16.54 13.34
CA ASP A 57 5.12 -16.51 12.05
C ASP A 57 4.17 -16.06 10.94
N VAL A 58 4.53 -14.96 10.29
CA VAL A 58 3.80 -14.42 9.14
C VAL A 58 3.65 -15.44 8.01
N ASN A 59 4.64 -16.31 7.82
CA ASN A 59 4.61 -17.33 6.79
C ASN A 59 3.54 -18.40 7.04
N GLU A 60 3.36 -18.78 8.31
CA GLU A 60 2.28 -19.70 8.69
C GLU A 60 0.90 -19.08 8.50
N VAL A 61 0.76 -17.79 8.83
CA VAL A 61 -0.49 -17.06 8.61
C VAL A 61 -0.82 -16.98 7.13
N ILE A 62 0.15 -16.65 6.27
CA ILE A 62 -0.05 -16.60 4.81
C ILE A 62 -0.48 -17.97 4.28
N ARG A 63 0.18 -19.04 4.69
CA ARG A 63 -0.18 -20.40 4.27
C ARG A 63 -1.57 -20.82 4.76
N ARG A 64 -1.95 -20.42 5.97
CA ARG A 64 -3.28 -20.70 6.54
C ARG A 64 -4.39 -19.96 5.79
N GLU A 65 -4.15 -18.70 5.43
CA GLU A 65 -5.14 -17.87 4.70
C GLU A 65 -5.24 -18.23 3.21
N PHE A 66 -4.14 -18.73 2.62
CA PHE A 66 -4.04 -19.09 1.20
C PHE A 66 -3.50 -20.52 0.99
N PRO A 67 -4.22 -21.56 1.44
CA PRO A 67 -3.72 -22.95 1.37
C PRO A 67 -3.54 -23.45 -0.07
N GLU A 68 -4.30 -22.90 -1.02
CA GLU A 68 -4.26 -23.29 -2.44
C GLU A 68 -3.24 -22.48 -3.27
N ALA A 69 -2.57 -21.48 -2.67
CA ALA A 69 -1.64 -20.64 -3.38
C ALA A 69 -0.36 -21.42 -3.73
N LYS A 70 -0.07 -21.52 -5.03
CA LYS A 70 1.11 -22.19 -5.57
C LYS A 70 2.22 -21.22 -5.97
N ARG A 71 1.84 -20.02 -6.42
CA ARG A 71 2.77 -18.97 -6.84
C ARG A 71 2.65 -17.77 -5.92
N ILE A 72 3.58 -17.66 -4.99
CA ILE A 72 3.67 -16.58 -4.01
C ILE A 72 4.89 -15.73 -4.35
N ALA A 73 4.65 -14.45 -4.66
CA ALA A 73 5.69 -13.48 -5.00
C ALA A 73 6.03 -12.62 -3.78
N SER A 74 7.30 -12.50 -3.46
CA SER A 74 7.79 -11.51 -2.49
C SER A 74 9.27 -11.25 -2.70
N ASN A 75 9.70 -10.00 -2.49
CA ASN A 75 11.11 -9.60 -2.41
C ASN A 75 11.57 -9.41 -0.95
N LEU A 76 10.68 -9.63 0.02
CA LEU A 76 10.97 -9.51 1.45
C LEU A 76 11.69 -10.76 1.94
N LYS A 77 12.86 -10.59 2.55
CA LYS A 77 13.71 -11.72 3.03
C LYS A 77 13.05 -12.58 4.09
N GLU A 78 12.13 -12.01 4.87
CA GLU A 78 11.42 -12.68 5.94
C GLU A 78 10.27 -13.57 5.44
N ILE A 79 9.84 -13.37 4.17
CA ILE A 79 8.78 -14.16 3.56
C ILE A 79 9.38 -15.42 2.92
N THR A 80 9.62 -16.42 3.76
CA THR A 80 10.21 -17.69 3.35
C THR A 80 9.24 -18.61 2.60
N CYS A 81 7.92 -18.33 2.68
CA CYS A 81 6.91 -19.05 1.90
C CYS A 81 6.80 -18.55 0.45
N ALA A 82 7.53 -17.48 0.08
CA ALA A 82 7.58 -17.01 -1.30
C ALA A 82 8.19 -18.07 -2.22
N THR A 83 7.60 -18.24 -3.40
CA THR A 83 8.09 -19.19 -4.41
C THR A 83 9.03 -18.55 -5.43
N PHE A 84 8.98 -17.24 -5.55
CA PHE A 84 9.88 -16.47 -6.41
C PHE A 84 9.99 -15.01 -5.98
N ASN A 85 11.14 -14.40 -6.36
CA ASN A 85 11.37 -12.97 -6.17
C ASN A 85 10.95 -12.21 -7.45
N PRO A 86 9.97 -11.28 -7.38
CA PRO A 86 9.50 -10.56 -8.54
C PRO A 86 10.55 -9.60 -9.15
N ASP A 87 11.57 -9.21 -8.39
CA ASP A 87 12.61 -8.29 -8.86
C ASP A 87 13.69 -9.00 -9.70
N GLU A 88 13.75 -10.34 -9.65
CA GLU A 88 14.66 -11.16 -10.46
C GLU A 88 14.11 -11.45 -11.85
N LEU A 89 12.83 -11.20 -12.09
CA LEU A 89 12.21 -11.43 -13.38
C LEU A 89 12.73 -10.46 -14.45
N THR A 90 12.91 -10.97 -15.65
CA THR A 90 13.35 -10.16 -16.81
C THR A 90 12.19 -9.58 -17.61
N ASP A 91 11.08 -10.29 -17.68
CA ASP A 91 9.86 -9.88 -18.38
C ASP A 91 8.70 -9.70 -17.38
N PRO A 92 8.00 -8.54 -17.36
CA PRO A 92 6.85 -8.34 -16.49
C PRO A 92 5.68 -9.31 -16.77
N ARG A 93 5.63 -9.95 -17.94
CA ARG A 93 4.63 -10.98 -18.26
C ARG A 93 4.76 -12.24 -17.40
N GLU A 94 5.95 -12.48 -16.87
CA GLU A 94 6.20 -13.61 -15.97
C GLU A 94 5.49 -13.49 -14.62
N LEU A 95 4.99 -12.29 -14.28
CA LEU A 95 4.11 -12.07 -13.14
C LEU A 95 2.71 -12.69 -13.32
N ASN A 96 2.33 -13.01 -14.56
CA ASN A 96 1.02 -13.59 -14.83
C ASN A 96 0.86 -14.96 -14.12
N GLY A 97 -0.32 -15.18 -13.54
CA GLY A 97 -0.60 -16.39 -12.77
C GLY A 97 -0.03 -16.36 -11.33
N THR A 98 0.35 -15.19 -10.81
CA THR A 98 0.69 -15.03 -9.40
C THR A 98 -0.58 -15.14 -8.55
N ASP A 99 -0.60 -16.09 -7.61
CA ASP A 99 -1.75 -16.28 -6.71
C ASP A 99 -1.75 -15.24 -5.59
N VAL A 100 -0.61 -15.05 -4.95
CA VAL A 100 -0.44 -14.11 -3.83
C VAL A 100 0.81 -13.29 -4.03
N SER A 101 0.73 -11.99 -3.84
CA SER A 101 1.89 -11.12 -3.68
C SER A 101 1.96 -10.58 -2.26
N VAL A 102 3.16 -10.61 -1.68
CA VAL A 102 3.42 -10.13 -0.32
C VAL A 102 4.39 -8.96 -0.40
N VAL A 103 3.95 -7.81 0.09
CA VAL A 103 4.71 -6.55 0.05
C VAL A 103 4.63 -5.84 1.39
N GLU A 104 5.52 -4.88 1.61
CA GLU A 104 5.50 -4.05 2.80
C GLU A 104 4.81 -2.71 2.53
N GLY A 105 3.96 -2.26 3.46
CA GLY A 105 3.36 -0.94 3.47
C GLY A 105 4.09 -0.03 4.45
N SER A 106 4.25 1.25 4.10
CA SER A 106 4.91 2.21 4.98
C SER A 106 3.97 2.75 6.06
N PHE A 107 2.73 3.05 5.70
CA PHE A 107 1.71 3.52 6.64
C PHE A 107 0.31 3.29 6.09
N GLY A 108 -0.66 3.30 6.98
CA GLY A 108 -2.08 3.14 6.67
C GLY A 108 -2.92 4.30 7.20
N VAL A 109 -4.05 4.55 6.55
CA VAL A 109 -5.00 5.62 6.88
C VAL A 109 -6.30 5.00 7.37
N ALA A 110 -6.69 5.30 8.61
CA ALA A 110 -7.90 4.72 9.22
C ALA A 110 -9.18 5.16 8.51
N GLU A 111 -9.25 6.41 8.05
CA GLU A 111 -10.40 7.02 7.40
C GLU A 111 -10.95 6.24 6.20
N ASN A 112 -10.06 5.68 5.38
CA ASN A 112 -10.42 5.05 4.11
C ASN A 112 -9.72 3.71 3.86
N ALA A 113 -9.03 3.17 4.85
CA ALA A 113 -8.22 1.96 4.76
C ALA A 113 -7.16 1.98 3.64
N ALA A 114 -6.72 3.16 3.20
CA ALA A 114 -5.64 3.28 2.24
C ALA A 114 -4.31 2.90 2.89
N VAL A 115 -3.44 2.25 2.09
CA VAL A 115 -2.08 1.93 2.51
C VAL A 115 -1.11 2.50 1.49
N TRP A 116 -0.10 3.19 1.98
CA TRP A 116 0.97 3.68 1.15
C TRP A 116 1.97 2.57 0.89
N LEU A 117 2.13 2.20 -0.39
CA LEU A 117 3.13 1.24 -0.86
C LEU A 117 4.32 2.02 -1.43
N PRO A 118 5.48 1.99 -0.78
CA PRO A 118 6.68 2.58 -1.34
C PRO A 118 7.10 1.82 -2.60
N ARG A 119 7.95 2.44 -3.42
CA ARG A 119 8.46 1.78 -4.62
C ARG A 119 9.53 0.75 -4.25
N GLN A 120 9.11 -0.41 -3.79
CA GLN A 120 9.99 -1.49 -3.34
C GLN A 120 10.12 -2.62 -4.34
N VAL A 121 9.28 -2.65 -5.39
CA VAL A 121 9.30 -3.70 -6.41
C VAL A 121 9.63 -3.12 -7.79
N ARG A 122 10.35 -3.89 -8.58
CA ARG A 122 10.72 -3.52 -9.95
C ARG A 122 9.51 -3.28 -10.84
N TYR A 123 8.52 -4.16 -10.76
CA TYR A 123 7.32 -4.11 -11.57
C TYR A 123 6.07 -3.83 -10.72
N LYS A 124 5.57 -2.61 -10.75
CA LYS A 124 4.34 -2.21 -10.02
C LYS A 124 3.09 -3.01 -10.44
N GLY A 125 3.11 -3.63 -11.62
CA GLY A 125 2.05 -4.54 -12.07
C GLY A 125 1.76 -5.67 -11.09
N LEU A 126 2.73 -6.05 -10.25
CA LEU A 126 2.58 -7.07 -9.21
C LEU A 126 1.40 -6.79 -8.28
N TYR A 127 1.18 -5.52 -7.91
CA TYR A 127 0.11 -5.13 -6.99
C TYR A 127 -1.30 -5.37 -7.54
N PHE A 128 -1.43 -5.48 -8.86
CA PHE A 128 -2.72 -5.58 -9.54
C PHE A 128 -2.95 -6.92 -10.22
N ILE A 129 -1.89 -7.63 -10.59
CA ILE A 129 -2.00 -8.87 -11.38
C ILE A 129 -2.23 -10.10 -10.51
N SER A 130 -1.80 -10.08 -9.26
CA SER A 130 -2.00 -11.20 -8.32
C SER A 130 -3.45 -11.36 -7.90
N ASN A 131 -3.88 -12.61 -7.67
CA ASN A 131 -5.25 -12.90 -7.22
C ASN A 131 -5.51 -12.37 -5.80
N ALA A 132 -4.47 -12.25 -4.98
CA ALA A 132 -4.52 -11.63 -3.66
C ALA A 132 -3.25 -10.82 -3.41
N LEU A 133 -3.44 -9.67 -2.74
CA LEU A 133 -2.37 -8.82 -2.29
C LEU A 133 -2.33 -8.84 -0.76
N VAL A 134 -1.20 -9.24 -0.21
CA VAL A 134 -0.91 -9.22 1.22
C VAL A 134 0.04 -8.06 1.48
N ILE A 135 -0.35 -7.18 2.38
CA ILE A 135 0.46 -6.03 2.77
C ILE A 135 0.83 -6.18 4.24
N LEU A 136 2.12 -6.21 4.53
CA LEU A 136 2.63 -6.14 5.90
C LEU A 136 2.70 -4.67 6.30
N LEU A 137 2.03 -4.31 7.38
CA LEU A 137 2.00 -2.94 7.88
C LEU A 137 2.27 -2.94 9.38
N ASP A 138 3.13 -2.01 9.82
CA ASP A 138 3.27 -1.73 11.25
C ASP A 138 2.05 -0.95 11.74
N LYS A 139 1.32 -1.48 12.73
CA LYS A 139 0.12 -0.81 13.25
C LYS A 139 0.42 0.55 13.89
N THR A 140 1.65 0.80 14.32
CA THR A 140 2.06 2.11 14.84
C THR A 140 2.10 3.18 13.75
N GLN A 141 2.17 2.75 12.47
CA GLN A 141 2.17 3.61 11.29
C GLN A 141 0.75 3.90 10.77
N LEU A 142 -0.29 3.62 11.57
CA LEU A 142 -1.66 4.05 11.24
C LEU A 142 -1.86 5.51 11.63
N VAL A 143 -2.29 6.32 10.65
CA VAL A 143 -2.71 7.71 10.83
C VAL A 143 -4.23 7.80 10.76
N HIS A 144 -4.81 8.90 11.28
CA HIS A 144 -6.26 9.07 11.30
C HIS A 144 -6.82 9.38 9.91
N THR A 145 -6.23 10.38 9.23
CA THR A 145 -6.76 10.93 7.98
C THR A 145 -5.70 11.07 6.90
N MET A 146 -6.14 11.23 5.64
CA MET A 146 -5.25 11.52 4.52
C MET A 146 -4.51 12.86 4.68
N ASN A 147 -5.11 13.83 5.35
CA ASN A 147 -4.47 15.13 5.60
C ASN A 147 -3.26 14.99 6.54
N GLU A 148 -3.40 14.20 7.60
CA GLU A 148 -2.29 13.89 8.51
C GLU A 148 -1.14 13.23 7.76
N LEU A 149 -1.47 12.34 6.82
CA LEU A 149 -0.51 11.69 5.95
C LEU A 149 0.28 12.68 5.09
N THR A 150 -0.38 13.61 4.43
CA THR A 150 0.28 14.60 3.56
C THR A 150 1.20 15.53 4.34
N ALA A 151 0.94 15.76 5.62
CA ALA A 151 1.81 16.51 6.50
C ALA A 151 3.06 15.73 6.92
N VAL A 152 2.96 14.40 7.02
CA VAL A 152 4.05 13.50 7.45
C VAL A 152 4.96 13.08 6.29
N LEU A 153 4.43 12.96 5.06
CA LEU A 153 5.17 12.51 3.88
C LEU A 153 6.51 13.21 3.62
N PRO A 154 6.64 14.55 3.70
CA PRO A 154 7.92 15.22 3.48
C PRO A 154 8.98 14.88 4.54
N LEU A 155 8.56 14.63 5.78
CA LEU A 155 9.45 14.26 6.88
C LEU A 155 9.91 12.79 6.78
N TRP A 156 9.06 11.92 6.28
CA TRP A 156 9.32 10.48 6.19
C TRP A 156 10.37 10.11 5.14
N ILE A 157 10.45 10.86 4.07
CA ILE A 157 11.53 10.70 3.08
C ILE A 157 12.90 10.96 3.72
N MET A 158 12.96 11.69 4.83
CA MET A 158 14.20 12.04 5.53
C MET A 158 14.54 11.15 6.74
N ILE A 159 13.64 10.26 7.21
CA ILE A 159 13.81 9.51 8.48
C ILE A 159 13.91 7.98 8.26
N THR A 160 14.33 7.51 7.09
CA THR A 160 14.41 6.08 6.77
C THR A 160 15.53 5.29 7.47
N GLU A 161 16.12 5.78 8.55
CA GLU A 161 17.12 5.05 9.34
C GLU A 161 16.90 5.13 10.86
N SER A 162 15.71 4.76 11.32
CA SER A 162 15.51 4.65 12.77
C SER A 162 14.89 3.29 13.10
N SER A 163 15.73 2.40 13.66
CA SER A 163 15.32 1.11 14.21
C SER A 163 14.30 1.29 15.33
N CYS A 164 13.06 0.90 15.07
CA CYS A 164 12.01 0.86 16.08
C CYS A 164 11.96 -0.54 16.71
N PRO A 165 11.92 -0.67 18.05
CA PRO A 165 11.92 -1.96 18.72
C PRO A 165 10.52 -2.61 18.62
N VAL A 166 10.52 -3.88 18.20
CA VAL A 166 9.39 -4.83 18.14
C VAL A 166 8.20 -4.36 17.30
N PRO A 167 8.18 -4.66 16.01
CA PRO A 167 7.05 -4.30 15.15
C PRO A 167 5.81 -5.11 15.49
N GLN A 168 4.74 -4.44 15.89
CA GLN A 168 3.39 -5.01 15.90
C GLN A 168 2.86 -4.94 14.48
N ARG A 169 3.00 -6.04 13.74
CA ARG A 169 2.66 -6.10 12.32
C ARG A 169 1.18 -6.40 12.10
N LEU A 170 0.60 -5.72 11.15
CA LEU A 170 -0.75 -5.95 10.63
C LEU A 170 -0.63 -6.58 9.24
N LEU A 171 -1.28 -7.72 9.06
CA LEU A 171 -1.42 -8.35 7.77
C LEU A 171 -2.71 -7.88 7.12
N ILE A 172 -2.60 -7.16 6.01
CA ILE A 172 -3.74 -6.66 5.26
C ILE A 172 -3.90 -7.54 4.04
N LEU A 173 -5.01 -8.25 3.98
CA LEU A 173 -5.38 -9.07 2.84
C LEU A 173 -6.36 -8.29 1.98
N ASN A 174 -5.93 -7.87 0.79
CA ASN A 174 -6.81 -7.24 -0.18
C ASN A 174 -6.94 -8.16 -1.40
N LYS A 175 -8.19 -8.49 -1.78
CA LYS A 175 -8.46 -9.13 -3.06
C LYS A 175 -8.65 -8.02 -4.09
N PRO A 176 -7.80 -7.94 -5.14
CA PRO A 176 -8.02 -6.95 -6.18
C PRO A 176 -9.40 -7.13 -6.80
N TRP A 177 -10.05 -6.02 -7.14
CA TRP A 177 -11.43 -5.90 -7.64
C TRP A 177 -11.75 -6.68 -8.92
N TYR A 178 -10.80 -7.41 -9.50
CA TYR A 178 -10.91 -8.17 -10.73
C TYR A 178 -11.13 -9.68 -10.52
N SER A 179 -12.02 -10.08 -9.60
CA SER A 179 -12.57 -11.44 -9.64
C SER A 179 -13.85 -11.51 -10.48
N GLY A 180 -13.94 -10.74 -11.57
CA GLY A 180 -14.90 -10.95 -12.62
C GLY A 180 -14.55 -12.25 -13.34
N ARG A 181 -15.18 -13.35 -12.96
CA ARG A 181 -15.23 -14.57 -13.75
C ARG A 181 -15.68 -14.17 -15.16
N MET A 182 -14.76 -14.06 -16.12
CA MET A 182 -15.11 -14.25 -17.51
C MET A 182 -15.59 -15.70 -17.64
N ALA A 183 -16.90 -15.90 -17.55
CA ALA A 183 -17.51 -17.13 -17.97
C ALA A 183 -17.11 -17.32 -19.44
N ARG A 184 -16.21 -18.26 -19.69
CA ARG A 184 -16.02 -18.77 -21.06
C ARG A 184 -17.33 -19.37 -21.47
N SER A 185 -18.09 -18.69 -22.32
CA SER A 185 -19.15 -19.28 -23.12
C SER A 185 -18.47 -20.29 -24.05
N LYS A 186 -18.91 -21.54 -23.96
CA LYS A 186 -18.58 -22.60 -24.93
C LYS A 186 -19.17 -22.25 -26.29
#